data_ce0c69b8259d2f6421b598f0b1768857
#
_entry.id   ce0c69b8259d2f6421b598f0b1768857
#
_cell.length_a   1.000
_cell.length_b   1.000
_cell.length_c   1.000
_cell.angle_alpha   90.00
_cell.angle_beta   90.00
_cell.angle_gamma   90.00
#
_symmetry.space_group_name_H-M   'P 1'
#
loop_
_entity.id
_entity.type
_entity.pdbx_description
1 polymer ?
#
loop_
_entity_poly.entity_id
_entity_poly.type
_entity_poly.pdbx_seq_one_letter_code
_entity_poly.pdbx_strand_id
1 'polypeptide(L)'
;LKQGKLDCVIIDELPALAFVEQNEGLKILEENFVEEDYAFVIAKGNEALVDQVNEALRELKDEGVLDNIAKNYTGTDEEIGKYPYEILDVERTNGTLTVGTNAEFPPYEYYEEGKITGIDMDIMQAVCDKLGMELKIEDMAFDSVIPAVSTGKVDIGASGFTVTEERKKN
;
A
#
# COMPACT_ATOMS: atom_id res chain seq x y z
N LEU A 1 -9.98 -6.13 21.63
CA LEU A 1 -10.06 -7.56 21.95
C LEU A 1 -9.40 -7.86 23.29
N LYS A 2 -8.07 -7.80 23.44
CA LYS A 2 -7.32 -8.20 24.67
C LYS A 2 -7.79 -7.49 25.95
N GLN A 3 -8.35 -6.28 25.85
CA GLN A 3 -8.92 -5.54 26.97
C GLN A 3 -10.40 -5.87 27.24
N GLY A 4 -11.01 -6.80 26.49
CA GLY A 4 -12.42 -7.18 26.63
C GLY A 4 -13.42 -6.09 26.23
N LYS A 5 -13.00 -5.09 25.47
CA LYS A 5 -13.88 -4.01 24.98
C LYS A 5 -14.60 -4.36 23.70
N LEU A 6 -14.10 -5.33 22.94
CA LEU A 6 -14.64 -5.84 21.69
C LEU A 6 -14.58 -7.36 21.72
N ASP A 7 -15.57 -8.02 21.11
CA ASP A 7 -15.64 -9.48 21.00
C ASP A 7 -14.90 -9.98 19.75
N CYS A 8 -14.95 -9.22 18.64
CA CYS A 8 -14.24 -9.51 17.40
C CYS A 8 -13.84 -8.23 16.66
N VAL A 9 -12.96 -8.37 15.67
CA VAL A 9 -12.58 -7.35 14.69
C VAL A 9 -12.68 -7.99 13.32
N ILE A 10 -13.24 -7.30 12.34
CA ILE A 10 -13.21 -7.64 10.92
C ILE A 10 -12.13 -6.78 10.31
N ILE A 11 -11.14 -7.41 9.71
CA ILE A 11 -9.95 -6.77 9.13
C ILE A 11 -9.39 -7.70 8.06
N ASP A 12 -8.59 -7.20 7.15
CA ASP A 12 -7.94 -7.98 6.11
C ASP A 12 -7.01 -9.06 6.68
N GLU A 13 -6.85 -10.15 5.93
CA GLU A 13 -6.16 -11.36 6.40
C GLU A 13 -4.68 -11.07 6.75
N LEU A 14 -3.94 -10.39 5.87
CA LEU A 14 -2.52 -10.14 6.10
C LEU A 14 -2.24 -9.26 7.32
N PRO A 15 -2.93 -8.12 7.53
CA PRO A 15 -2.85 -7.39 8.79
C PRO A 15 -3.30 -8.21 10.00
N ALA A 16 -4.35 -9.05 9.87
CA ALA A 16 -4.78 -9.93 10.95
C ALA A 16 -3.67 -10.90 11.35
N LEU A 17 -2.98 -11.52 10.38
CA LEU A 17 -1.84 -12.41 10.63
C LEU A 17 -0.72 -11.68 11.36
N ALA A 18 -0.31 -10.49 10.88
CA ALA A 18 0.72 -9.68 11.51
C ALA A 18 0.37 -9.31 12.97
N PHE A 19 -0.90 -8.96 13.24
CA PHE A 19 -1.34 -8.64 14.61
C PHE A 19 -1.45 -9.87 15.51
N VAL A 20 -1.87 -11.02 15.00
CA VAL A 20 -1.99 -12.26 15.79
C VAL A 20 -0.60 -12.77 16.17
N GLU A 21 0.38 -12.70 15.26
CA GLU A 21 1.77 -13.08 15.55
C GLU A 21 2.36 -12.29 16.75
N GLN A 22 2.05 -11.00 16.83
CA GLN A 22 2.53 -10.13 17.91
C GLN A 22 1.67 -10.15 19.17
N ASN A 23 0.52 -10.83 19.16
CA ASN A 23 -0.48 -10.78 20.24
C ASN A 23 -1.01 -12.16 20.63
N GLU A 24 -0.35 -12.83 21.57
CA GLU A 24 -0.81 -14.11 22.10
C GLU A 24 -2.28 -14.03 22.59
N GLY A 25 -3.02 -15.13 22.38
CA GLY A 25 -4.42 -15.29 22.78
C GLY A 25 -5.45 -14.73 21.80
N LEU A 26 -5.02 -14.23 20.64
CA LEU A 26 -5.89 -13.93 19.51
C LEU A 26 -5.84 -15.06 18.49
N LYS A 27 -6.90 -15.21 17.69
CA LYS A 27 -6.97 -16.15 16.57
C LYS A 27 -7.75 -15.57 15.41
N ILE A 28 -7.44 -16.02 14.22
CA ILE A 28 -8.22 -15.76 13.02
C ILE A 28 -9.24 -16.88 12.84
N LEU A 29 -10.46 -16.56 12.40
CA LEU A 29 -11.48 -17.54 12.07
C LEU A 29 -11.21 -18.11 10.66
N GLU A 30 -11.60 -19.35 10.41
CA GLU A 30 -11.31 -20.07 9.16
C GLU A 30 -12.15 -19.56 7.97
N GLU A 31 -13.30 -18.94 8.21
CA GLU A 31 -14.20 -18.46 7.17
C GLU A 31 -13.90 -17.00 6.83
N ASN A 32 -13.62 -16.74 5.55
CA ASN A 32 -13.47 -15.38 5.03
C ASN A 32 -14.82 -14.66 5.06
N PHE A 33 -14.82 -13.40 5.49
CA PHE A 33 -16.01 -12.57 5.50
C PHE A 33 -16.33 -12.06 4.09
N VAL A 34 -15.32 -11.63 3.34
CA VAL A 34 -15.41 -11.10 1.98
C VAL A 34 -14.06 -11.21 1.30
N GLU A 35 -14.04 -11.25 -0.03
CA GLU A 35 -12.84 -11.07 -0.85
C GLU A 35 -12.89 -9.68 -1.48
N GLU A 36 -11.79 -8.94 -1.42
CA GLU A 36 -11.70 -7.55 -1.85
C GLU A 36 -10.46 -7.30 -2.71
N ASP A 37 -10.59 -6.37 -3.66
CA ASP A 37 -9.46 -5.86 -4.42
C ASP A 37 -9.02 -4.51 -3.86
N TYR A 38 -7.71 -4.27 -3.78
CA TYR A 38 -7.13 -2.98 -3.44
C TYR A 38 -6.78 -2.18 -4.68
N ALA A 39 -6.84 -0.87 -4.56
CA ALA A 39 -6.42 0.05 -5.60
C ALA A 39 -5.81 1.33 -5.00
N PHE A 40 -4.89 1.93 -5.72
CA PHE A 40 -4.43 3.28 -5.43
C PHE A 40 -5.48 4.31 -5.83
N VAL A 41 -5.52 5.42 -5.10
CA VAL A 41 -6.51 6.48 -5.31
C VAL A 41 -5.84 7.68 -5.97
N ILE A 42 -6.38 8.13 -7.10
CA ILE A 42 -5.96 9.35 -7.81
C ILE A 42 -7.20 10.22 -8.01
N ALA A 43 -7.06 11.54 -7.89
CA ALA A 43 -8.17 12.46 -8.04
C ALA A 43 -8.79 12.38 -9.44
N LYS A 44 -10.12 12.45 -9.53
CA LYS A 44 -10.83 12.56 -10.80
C LYS A 44 -10.38 13.79 -11.57
N GLY A 45 -10.28 13.64 -12.87
CA GLY A 45 -9.77 14.68 -13.75
C GLY A 45 -8.26 14.64 -13.96
N ASN A 46 -7.55 13.73 -13.29
CA ASN A 46 -6.12 13.50 -13.50
C ASN A 46 -5.85 12.18 -14.24
N GLU A 47 -6.56 12.00 -15.36
CA GLU A 47 -6.46 10.80 -16.21
C GLU A 47 -5.04 10.57 -16.70
N ALA A 48 -4.27 11.63 -16.93
CA ALA A 48 -2.87 11.51 -17.36
C ALA A 48 -2.01 10.77 -16.31
N LEU A 49 -2.17 11.08 -15.03
CA LEU A 49 -1.47 10.38 -13.96
C LEU A 49 -1.98 8.93 -13.79
N VAL A 50 -3.30 8.72 -13.94
CA VAL A 50 -3.89 7.37 -13.94
C VAL A 50 -3.26 6.50 -15.03
N ASP A 51 -3.16 7.02 -16.25
CA ASP A 51 -2.58 6.29 -17.39
C ASP A 51 -1.11 5.98 -17.16
N GLN A 52 -0.32 6.95 -16.69
CA GLN A 52 1.10 6.78 -16.39
C GLN A 52 1.35 5.72 -15.30
N VAL A 53 0.61 5.81 -14.19
CA VAL A 53 0.73 4.85 -13.08
C VAL A 53 0.30 3.45 -13.51
N ASN A 54 -0.81 3.33 -14.25
CA ASN A 54 -1.28 2.02 -14.73
C ASN A 54 -0.32 1.41 -15.77
N GLU A 55 0.34 2.22 -16.60
CA GLU A 55 1.36 1.74 -17.54
C GLU A 55 2.58 1.23 -16.77
N ALA A 56 3.10 2.01 -15.83
CA ALA A 56 4.20 1.59 -14.96
C ALA A 56 3.88 0.30 -14.20
N LEU A 57 2.68 0.18 -13.61
CA LEU A 57 2.25 -1.04 -12.91
C LEU A 57 2.19 -2.26 -13.85
N ARG A 58 1.72 -2.11 -15.09
CA ARG A 58 1.72 -3.20 -16.08
C ARG A 58 3.12 -3.66 -16.42
N GLU A 59 4.04 -2.72 -16.68
CA GLU A 59 5.44 -3.03 -16.94
C GLU A 59 6.09 -3.76 -15.75
N LEU A 60 5.93 -3.23 -14.54
CA LEU A 60 6.45 -3.84 -13.32
C LEU A 60 5.90 -5.25 -13.07
N LYS A 61 4.64 -5.49 -13.43
CA LYS A 61 4.03 -6.81 -13.38
C LYS A 61 4.65 -7.75 -14.40
N ASP A 62 4.77 -7.32 -15.65
CA ASP A 62 5.35 -8.13 -16.73
C ASP A 62 6.83 -8.46 -16.47
N GLU A 63 7.55 -7.58 -15.78
CA GLU A 63 8.92 -7.78 -15.33
C GLU A 63 9.03 -8.65 -14.06
N GLY A 64 7.91 -9.02 -13.43
CA GLY A 64 7.87 -9.80 -12.19
C GLY A 64 8.27 -9.03 -10.93
N VAL A 65 8.41 -7.70 -11.02
CA VAL A 65 8.79 -6.85 -9.87
C VAL A 65 7.70 -6.86 -8.81
N LEU A 66 6.42 -6.75 -9.21
CA LEU A 66 5.30 -6.76 -8.26
C LEU A 66 5.20 -8.11 -7.53
N ASP A 67 5.45 -9.22 -8.22
CA ASP A 67 5.46 -10.55 -7.61
C ASP A 67 6.60 -10.70 -6.60
N ASN A 68 7.78 -10.15 -6.89
CA ASN A 68 8.90 -10.15 -5.97
C ASN A 68 8.63 -9.28 -4.73
N ILE A 69 8.06 -8.08 -4.91
CA ILE A 69 7.63 -7.24 -3.78
C ILE A 69 6.62 -8.01 -2.91
N ALA A 70 5.58 -8.59 -3.51
CA ALA A 70 4.60 -9.37 -2.75
C ALA A 70 5.27 -10.52 -1.98
N LYS A 71 6.14 -11.32 -2.61
CA LYS A 71 6.88 -12.41 -1.95
C LYS A 71 7.77 -11.94 -0.80
N ASN A 72 8.37 -10.75 -0.94
CA ASN A 72 9.23 -10.20 0.11
C ASN A 72 8.49 -10.00 1.43
N TYR A 73 7.18 -9.73 1.39
CA TYR A 73 6.36 -9.45 2.56
C TYR A 73 5.40 -10.56 2.93
N THR A 74 4.93 -11.36 1.95
CA THR A 74 3.83 -12.32 2.12
C THR A 74 4.13 -13.70 1.56
N GLY A 75 5.35 -13.95 1.16
CA GLY A 75 5.82 -15.24 0.67
C GLY A 75 5.93 -16.30 1.77
N THR A 76 6.53 -17.42 1.43
CA THR A 76 6.90 -18.45 2.42
C THR A 76 7.98 -17.92 3.37
N ASP A 77 8.21 -18.60 4.52
CA ASP A 77 9.27 -18.27 5.47
C ASP A 77 10.66 -18.19 4.81
N GLU A 78 10.87 -18.93 3.71
CA GLU A 78 12.12 -18.90 2.94
C GLU A 78 12.21 -17.70 2.00
N GLU A 79 11.08 -17.09 1.63
CA GLU A 79 10.99 -15.98 0.68
C GLU A 79 10.93 -14.61 1.36
N ILE A 80 10.30 -14.52 2.54
CA ILE A 80 10.17 -13.25 3.28
C ILE A 80 11.55 -12.62 3.53
N GLY A 81 11.68 -11.35 3.17
CA GLY A 81 12.92 -10.58 3.30
C GLY A 81 14.01 -10.93 2.28
N LYS A 82 13.73 -11.75 1.24
CA LYS A 82 14.71 -12.15 0.23
C LYS A 82 14.61 -11.39 -1.09
N TYR A 83 13.55 -10.62 -1.27
CA TYR A 83 13.27 -9.88 -2.49
C TYR A 83 13.04 -8.38 -2.20
N PRO A 84 13.89 -7.71 -1.38
CA PRO A 84 13.70 -6.29 -1.10
C PRO A 84 13.74 -5.51 -2.41
N TYR A 85 12.84 -4.54 -2.57
CA TYR A 85 12.91 -3.66 -3.72
C TYR A 85 14.14 -2.75 -3.60
N GLU A 86 15.03 -2.81 -4.56
CA GLU A 86 16.19 -1.94 -4.65
C GLU A 86 15.86 -0.71 -5.49
N ILE A 87 15.95 0.47 -4.87
CA ILE A 87 15.70 1.75 -5.54
C ILE A 87 16.70 1.90 -6.70
N LEU A 88 16.18 2.13 -7.91
CA LEU A 88 17.01 2.25 -9.09
C LEU A 88 17.74 3.60 -9.13
N ASP A 89 18.97 3.58 -9.60
CA ASP A 89 19.76 4.79 -9.91
C ASP A 89 19.33 5.34 -11.29
N VAL A 90 18.22 6.08 -11.29
CA VAL A 90 17.63 6.70 -12.48
C VAL A 90 17.57 8.22 -12.34
N GLU A 91 17.61 8.93 -13.46
CA GLU A 91 17.40 10.38 -13.45
C GLU A 91 15.95 10.70 -13.02
N ARG A 92 15.80 11.54 -11.97
CA ARG A 92 14.51 11.94 -11.41
C ARG A 92 14.20 13.40 -11.74
N THR A 93 13.97 13.65 -13.03
CA THR A 93 13.74 15.02 -13.57
C THR A 93 12.26 15.36 -13.76
N ASN A 94 11.37 14.38 -13.56
CA ASN A 94 9.92 14.54 -13.80
C ASN A 94 9.14 15.03 -12.58
N GLY A 95 9.84 15.56 -11.57
CA GLY A 95 9.23 16.13 -10.38
C GLY A 95 9.06 15.10 -9.24
N THR A 96 8.14 15.39 -8.34
CA THR A 96 7.88 14.59 -7.12
C THR A 96 6.46 14.04 -7.19
N LEU A 97 6.31 12.76 -6.91
CA LEU A 97 5.03 12.10 -6.66
C LEU A 97 4.79 12.05 -5.15
N THR A 98 3.80 12.79 -4.66
CA THR A 98 3.45 12.81 -3.23
C THR A 98 2.38 11.77 -2.98
N VAL A 99 2.69 10.80 -2.11
CA VAL A 99 1.81 9.67 -1.76
C VAL A 99 1.31 9.84 -0.33
N GLY A 100 -0.01 9.91 -0.15
CA GLY A 100 -0.66 9.89 1.15
C GLY A 100 -0.93 8.46 1.61
N THR A 101 -0.63 8.15 2.85
CA THR A 101 -0.83 6.82 3.44
C THR A 101 -1.21 6.91 4.92
N ASN A 102 -1.65 5.80 5.51
CA ASN A 102 -1.78 5.62 6.95
C ASN A 102 -0.90 4.44 7.39
N ALA A 103 0.29 4.75 7.90
CA ALA A 103 1.34 3.76 8.17
C ALA A 103 1.08 2.91 9.43
N GLU A 104 -0.12 2.36 9.57
CA GLU A 104 -0.58 1.51 10.66
C GLU A 104 -1.15 0.15 10.18
N PHE A 105 -0.85 -0.24 8.91
CA PHE A 105 -1.48 -1.38 8.25
C PHE A 105 -0.47 -2.39 7.66
N PRO A 106 0.35 -3.07 8.50
CA PRO A 106 1.31 -4.05 8.01
C PRO A 106 0.57 -5.24 7.34
N PRO A 107 1.15 -5.85 6.28
CA PRO A 107 2.45 -5.56 5.67
C PRO A 107 2.39 -4.52 4.53
N TYR A 108 1.26 -3.83 4.33
CA TYR A 108 1.07 -2.89 3.22
C TYR A 108 1.79 -1.56 3.43
N GLU A 109 1.57 -0.91 4.57
CA GLU A 109 2.24 0.31 5.00
C GLU A 109 2.36 0.37 6.52
N TYR A 110 3.58 0.50 7.00
CA TYR A 110 3.86 0.55 8.44
C TYR A 110 5.21 1.19 8.73
N TYR A 111 5.43 1.52 9.99
CA TYR A 111 6.72 2.01 10.45
C TYR A 111 7.65 0.86 10.82
N GLU A 112 8.85 0.86 10.22
CA GLU A 112 9.97 0.01 10.59
C GLU A 112 11.24 0.87 10.73
N GLU A 113 11.90 0.80 11.87
CA GLU A 113 13.10 1.58 12.18
C GLU A 113 12.95 3.10 11.93
N GLY A 114 11.74 3.64 12.11
CA GLY A 114 11.43 5.07 11.91
C GLY A 114 11.22 5.49 10.46
N LYS A 115 11.14 4.55 9.53
CA LYS A 115 10.78 4.77 8.13
C LYS A 115 9.45 4.10 7.82
N ILE A 116 8.70 4.69 6.89
CA ILE A 116 7.49 4.04 6.36
C ILE A 116 7.93 3.08 5.27
N THR A 117 7.51 1.82 5.39
CA THR A 117 7.83 0.70 4.50
C THR A 117 6.59 -0.14 4.26
N GLY A 118 6.68 -1.14 3.42
CA GLY A 118 5.62 -2.10 3.12
C GLY A 118 5.36 -2.24 1.63
N ILE A 119 4.45 -3.14 1.29
CA ILE A 119 4.12 -3.50 -0.10
C ILE A 119 3.75 -2.26 -0.92
N ASP A 120 2.85 -1.42 -0.41
CA ASP A 120 2.37 -0.23 -1.12
C ASP A 120 3.51 0.78 -1.34
N MET A 121 4.40 0.91 -0.36
CA MET A 121 5.53 1.85 -0.45
C MET A 121 6.59 1.39 -1.46
N ASP A 122 6.90 0.10 -1.48
CA ASP A 122 7.84 -0.47 -2.46
C ASP A 122 7.26 -0.41 -3.88
N ILE A 123 5.94 -0.65 -4.05
CA ILE A 123 5.27 -0.48 -5.34
C ILE A 123 5.32 0.99 -5.79
N MET A 124 5.04 1.95 -4.89
CA MET A 124 5.10 3.37 -5.24
C MET A 124 6.52 3.82 -5.56
N GLN A 125 7.53 3.29 -4.87
CA GLN A 125 8.93 3.55 -5.23
C GLN A 125 9.27 3.02 -6.63
N ALA A 126 8.84 1.79 -6.95
CA ALA A 126 9.04 1.19 -8.27
C ALA A 126 8.33 1.98 -9.38
N VAL A 127 7.12 2.48 -9.12
CA VAL A 127 6.40 3.38 -10.03
C VAL A 127 7.17 4.68 -10.23
N CYS A 128 7.67 5.30 -9.16
CA CYS A 128 8.47 6.52 -9.26
C CYS A 128 9.75 6.31 -10.06
N ASP A 129 10.41 5.16 -9.90
CA ASP A 129 11.61 4.80 -10.67
C ASP A 129 11.29 4.70 -12.16
N LYS A 130 10.17 4.07 -12.54
CA LYS A 130 9.69 4.00 -13.93
C LYS A 130 9.35 5.39 -14.51
N LEU A 131 8.73 6.24 -13.71
CA LEU A 131 8.31 7.57 -14.15
C LEU A 131 9.42 8.62 -14.09
N GLY A 132 10.59 8.31 -13.53
CA GLY A 132 11.67 9.28 -13.31
C GLY A 132 11.28 10.40 -12.34
N MET A 133 10.51 10.07 -11.31
CA MET A 133 10.01 10.99 -10.27
C MET A 133 10.64 10.70 -8.91
N GLU A 134 10.72 11.72 -8.05
CA GLU A 134 11.03 11.53 -6.65
C GLU A 134 9.78 11.05 -5.89
N LEU A 135 9.94 10.08 -4.99
CA LEU A 135 8.86 9.66 -4.08
C LEU A 135 8.86 10.50 -2.81
N LYS A 136 7.71 11.06 -2.45
CA LYS A 136 7.48 11.68 -1.16
C LYS A 136 6.28 11.02 -0.47
N ILE A 137 6.47 10.51 0.75
CA ILE A 137 5.41 9.85 1.52
C ILE A 137 4.93 10.81 2.61
N GLU A 138 3.61 10.95 2.73
CA GLU A 138 2.91 11.75 3.75
C GLU A 138 2.01 10.82 4.58
N ASP A 139 2.40 10.59 5.83
CA ASP A 139 1.58 9.84 6.79
C ASP A 139 0.45 10.70 7.35
N MET A 140 -0.74 10.13 7.39
CA MET A 140 -1.93 10.81 7.91
C MET A 140 -2.99 9.80 8.36
N ALA A 141 -4.01 10.25 9.11
CA ALA A 141 -5.14 9.40 9.45
C ALA A 141 -5.83 8.85 8.18
N PHE A 142 -6.18 7.56 8.17
CA PHE A 142 -6.76 6.87 7.01
C PHE A 142 -7.91 7.64 6.35
N ASP A 143 -8.87 8.13 7.16
CA ASP A 143 -10.02 8.91 6.67
C ASP A 143 -9.64 10.26 6.03
N SER A 144 -8.38 10.69 6.19
CA SER A 144 -7.88 11.94 5.62
C SER A 144 -7.20 11.75 4.25
N VAL A 145 -6.85 10.53 3.87
CA VAL A 145 -6.07 10.27 2.64
C VAL A 145 -6.88 10.62 1.40
N ILE A 146 -8.11 10.11 1.23
CA ILE A 146 -8.96 10.41 0.07
C ILE A 146 -9.27 11.92 -0.03
N PRO A 147 -9.65 12.63 1.06
CA PRO A 147 -9.77 14.08 1.04
C PRO A 147 -8.48 14.82 0.63
N ALA A 148 -7.31 14.33 1.05
CA ALA A 148 -6.02 14.92 0.67
C ALA A 148 -5.74 14.76 -0.84
N VAL A 149 -6.05 13.59 -1.40
CA VAL A 149 -5.99 13.37 -2.85
C VAL A 149 -6.95 14.28 -3.60
N SER A 150 -8.22 14.32 -3.17
CA SER A 150 -9.27 15.13 -3.83
C SER A 150 -8.98 16.63 -3.82
N THR A 151 -8.25 17.13 -2.83
CA THR A 151 -7.84 18.53 -2.73
C THR A 151 -6.48 18.85 -3.34
N GLY A 152 -5.78 17.84 -3.87
CA GLY A 152 -4.45 18.00 -4.45
C GLY A 152 -3.34 18.24 -3.41
N LYS A 153 -3.57 17.92 -2.15
CA LYS A 153 -2.55 17.96 -1.11
C LYS A 153 -1.51 16.85 -1.30
N VAL A 154 -1.95 15.69 -1.77
CA VAL A 154 -1.14 14.59 -2.25
C VAL A 154 -1.64 14.15 -3.62
N ASP A 155 -0.78 13.53 -4.42
CA ASP A 155 -1.09 13.12 -5.79
C ASP A 155 -1.80 11.76 -5.84
N ILE A 156 -1.39 10.85 -4.97
CA ILE A 156 -1.90 9.47 -4.88
C ILE A 156 -2.18 9.12 -3.42
N GLY A 157 -3.23 8.33 -3.19
CA GLY A 157 -3.48 7.60 -1.95
C GLY A 157 -3.08 6.13 -2.11
N ALA A 158 -2.20 5.64 -1.25
CA ALA A 158 -1.78 4.25 -1.17
C ALA A 158 -1.88 3.79 0.28
N SER A 159 -2.90 3.01 0.62
CA SER A 159 -3.19 2.60 2.00
C SER A 159 -4.24 1.47 2.03
N GLY A 160 -3.99 0.38 1.31
CA GLY A 160 -4.88 -0.77 1.29
C GLY A 160 -6.35 -0.42 0.97
N PHE A 161 -6.61 0.48 0.02
CA PHE A 161 -7.98 0.93 -0.26
C PHE A 161 -8.78 -0.12 -1.02
N THR A 162 -9.77 -0.72 -0.36
CA THR A 162 -10.80 -1.53 -1.01
C THR A 162 -11.53 -0.73 -2.07
N VAL A 163 -11.71 -1.31 -3.25
CA VAL A 163 -12.50 -0.73 -4.34
C VAL A 163 -13.99 -0.77 -4.01
N THR A 164 -14.58 0.39 -3.72
CA THR A 164 -16.04 0.51 -3.44
C THR A 164 -16.71 1.52 -4.37
N GLU A 165 -18.00 1.36 -4.59
CA GLU A 165 -18.80 2.31 -5.40
C GLU A 165 -18.84 3.71 -4.79
N GLU A 166 -18.66 3.84 -3.48
CA GLU A 166 -18.59 5.13 -2.81
C GLU A 166 -17.22 5.80 -3.07
N ARG A 167 -16.13 5.07 -2.92
CA ARG A 167 -14.77 5.57 -3.17
C ARG A 167 -14.55 5.96 -4.63
N LYS A 168 -15.18 5.25 -5.58
CA LYS A 168 -15.18 5.59 -7.01
C LYS A 168 -15.84 6.93 -7.34
N LYS A 169 -16.54 7.56 -6.41
CA LYS A 169 -17.19 8.87 -6.64
C LYS A 169 -16.26 10.06 -6.40
N ASN A 170 -15.14 9.87 -5.73
CA ASN A 170 -14.18 10.90 -5.36
C ASN A 170 -13.01 11.02 -6.32
#